data_966bfd893168b4906c5d5940e730503a
#
_entry.id   966bfd893168b4906c5d5940e730503a
#
_cell.length_a   1.000
_cell.length_b   1.000
_cell.length_c   1.000
_cell.angle_alpha   90.00
_cell.angle_beta   90.00
_cell.angle_gamma   90.00
#
_symmetry.space_group_name_H-M   'P 1'
#
loop_
_entity.id
_entity.type
_entity.pdbx_description
1 polymer ?
#
loop_
_entity_poly.entity_id
_entity_poly.type
_entity_poly.pdbx_seq_one_letter_code
_entity_poly.pdbx_strand_id
1 'polypeptide(L)' 'MVAGHLQEKNGIYYVVLTYKTYDGKRKTKWQSTGLPIKGNKRRAEAMMRELQDDFEPPVDPNGPPSKAM' A
#
# COMPACT_ATOMS: atom_id res chain seq x y z
N MET A 1 5.80 3.76 8.92
CA MET A 1 4.53 3.03 8.98
C MET A 1 3.74 3.23 7.70
N VAL A 2 3.16 2.18 7.20
CA VAL A 2 2.39 2.21 5.96
C VAL A 2 0.93 1.95 6.28
N ALA A 3 0.06 2.83 5.84
CA ALA A 3 -1.37 2.64 5.98
C ALA A 3 -1.95 2.17 4.65
N GLY A 4 -2.97 1.35 4.70
CA GLY A 4 -3.60 0.85 3.49
C GLY A 4 -5.10 0.85 3.61
N HIS A 5 -5.76 1.09 2.50
CA HIS A 5 -7.21 0.96 2.43
C HIS A 5 -7.61 0.59 1.01
N LEU A 6 -8.86 0.19 0.88
CA LEU A 6 -9.40 -0.17 -0.43
C LEU A 6 -10.19 0.99 -0.99
N GLN A 7 -10.06 1.20 -2.30
CA GLN A 7 -10.86 2.15 -3.04
C GLN A 7 -11.60 1.41 -4.14
N GLU A 8 -12.78 1.90 -4.44
CA GLU A 8 -13.60 1.36 -5.53
C GLU A 8 -13.59 2.35 -6.67
N LYS A 9 -13.13 1.88 -7.82
CA LYS A 9 -13.06 2.73 -8.99
C LYS A 9 -13.31 1.90 -10.23
N ASN A 10 -14.21 2.37 -11.09
CA ASN A 10 -14.55 1.67 -12.34
C ASN A 10 -14.97 0.22 -12.12
N GLY A 11 -15.64 -0.05 -11.01
CA GLY A 11 -16.11 -1.40 -10.71
C GLY A 11 -15.04 -2.37 -10.26
N ILE A 12 -13.85 -1.87 -9.93
CA ILE A 12 -12.71 -2.70 -9.52
C ILE A 12 -12.16 -2.16 -8.20
N TYR A 13 -11.68 -3.05 -7.37
CA TYR A 13 -11.00 -2.65 -6.13
C TYR A 13 -9.57 -2.21 -6.43
N TYR A 14 -9.18 -1.14 -5.78
CA TYR A 14 -7.79 -0.66 -5.81
C TYR A 14 -7.27 -0.63 -4.39
N VAL A 15 -6.03 -1.02 -4.23
CA VAL A 15 -5.33 -0.88 -2.95
C VAL A 15 -4.61 0.45 -2.97
N VAL A 16 -4.86 1.26 -1.94
CA VAL A 16 -4.21 2.56 -1.80
C VAL A 16 -3.32 2.50 -0.58
N LEU A 17 -2.03 2.59 -0.79
CA LEU A 17 -1.04 2.59 0.29
C LEU A 17 -0.54 4.00 0.51
N THR A 18 -0.65 4.47 1.74
CA THR A 18 -0.14 5.77 2.12
C THR A 18 1.09 5.58 2.99
N TYR A 19 2.17 6.23 2.64
CA TYR A 19 3.42 6.09 3.37
C TYR A 19 4.11 7.44 3.48
N LYS A 20 5.04 7.50 4.41
CA LYS A 20 5.82 8.70 4.63
C LYS A 20 7.23 8.45 4.12
N THR A 21 7.74 9.41 3.36
CA THR A 21 9.11 9.31 2.85
C THR A 21 10.08 9.77 3.92
N TYR A 22 11.36 9.50 3.69
CA TYR A 22 12.40 9.86 4.66
C TYR A 22 12.54 11.38 4.86
N ASP A 23 12.09 12.16 3.88
CA ASP A 23 12.12 13.62 3.99
C ASP A 23 10.85 14.19 4.64
N GLY A 24 9.99 13.33 5.17
CA GLY A 24 8.80 13.75 5.88
C GLY A 24 7.57 13.98 5.02
N LYS A 25 7.66 13.74 3.75
CA LYS A 25 6.52 13.92 2.85
C LYS A 25 5.65 12.68 2.83
N ARG A 26 4.35 12.90 2.64
CA ARG A 26 3.39 11.82 2.53
C ARG A 26 3.13 11.52 1.07
N LYS A 27 3.19 10.26 0.71
CA LYS A 27 2.91 9.82 -0.65
C LYS A 27 1.92 8.68 -0.64
N THR A 28 1.27 8.49 -1.78
CA THR A 28 0.24 7.47 -1.93
C THR A 28 0.56 6.65 -3.17
N LYS A 29 0.46 5.33 -3.02
CA LYS A 29 0.64 4.41 -4.14
C LYS A 29 -0.66 3.67 -4.39
N TRP A 30 -1.12 3.69 -5.62
CA TRP A 30 -2.32 2.99 -6.05
C TRP A 30 -1.93 1.70 -6.75
N GLN A 31 -2.60 0.62 -6.40
CA GLN A 31 -2.36 -0.68 -7.00
C GLN A 31 -3.69 -1.33 -7.35
N SER A 32 -3.88 -1.68 -8.62
CA SER A 32 -5.09 -2.37 -9.03
C SER A 32 -5.06 -3.81 -8.56
N THR A 33 -6.16 -4.29 -7.99
CA THR A 33 -6.26 -5.69 -7.62
C THR A 33 -6.76 -6.54 -8.77
N GLY A 34 -7.40 -5.91 -9.76
CA GLY A 34 -8.03 -6.64 -10.84
C GLY A 34 -9.30 -7.37 -10.43
N LEU A 35 -9.76 -7.18 -9.21
CA LEU A 35 -10.94 -7.88 -8.69
C LEU A 35 -12.18 -6.99 -8.81
N PRO A 36 -13.26 -7.50 -9.40
CA PRO A 36 -14.52 -6.76 -9.40
C PRO A 36 -15.00 -6.50 -7.97
N ILE A 37 -15.71 -5.41 -7.78
CA ILE A 37 -16.19 -5.03 -6.46
C ILE A 37 -17.14 -6.08 -5.89
N LYS A 38 -17.98 -6.62 -6.75
CA LYS A 38 -19.02 -7.54 -6.31
C LYS A 38 -18.42 -8.87 -5.85
N GLY A 39 -18.63 -9.20 -4.57
CA GLY A 39 -18.25 -10.50 -4.03
C GLY A 39 -16.77 -10.73 -3.78
N ASN A 40 -15.93 -9.69 -3.94
CA ASN A 40 -14.49 -9.86 -3.81
C ASN A 40 -13.86 -9.02 -2.71
N LYS A 41 -14.67 -8.51 -1.80
CA LYS A 41 -14.14 -7.64 -0.77
C LYS A 41 -13.08 -8.34 0.09
N ARG A 42 -13.34 -9.57 0.48
CA ARG A 42 -12.37 -10.31 1.31
C ARG A 42 -11.06 -10.55 0.58
N ARG A 43 -11.15 -10.90 -0.69
CA ARG A 43 -9.95 -11.11 -1.50
C ARG A 43 -9.16 -9.82 -1.64
N ALA A 44 -9.86 -8.73 -1.88
CA ALA A 44 -9.22 -7.43 -2.01
C ALA A 44 -8.54 -7.03 -0.71
N GLU A 45 -9.19 -7.27 0.42
CA GLU A 45 -8.58 -6.98 1.72
C GLU A 45 -7.34 -7.83 1.97
N ALA A 46 -7.39 -9.10 1.59
CA ALA A 46 -6.23 -9.97 1.74
C ALA A 46 -5.07 -9.48 0.88
N MET A 47 -5.35 -9.10 -0.36
CA MET A 47 -4.33 -8.53 -1.23
C MET A 47 -3.77 -7.25 -0.68
N MET A 48 -4.63 -6.39 -0.11
CA MET A 48 -4.17 -5.16 0.52
C MET A 48 -3.19 -5.44 1.64
N ARG A 49 -3.48 -6.41 2.49
CA ARG A 49 -2.60 -6.76 3.59
C ARG A 49 -1.26 -7.28 3.09
N GLU A 50 -1.28 -8.13 2.07
CA GLU A 50 -0.04 -8.64 1.50
C GLU A 50 0.80 -7.52 0.90
N LEU A 51 0.16 -6.64 0.15
CA LEU A 51 0.88 -5.51 -0.45
C LEU A 51 1.41 -4.58 0.62
N GLN A 52 0.65 -4.37 1.68
CA GLN A 52 1.08 -3.52 2.78
C GLN A 52 2.28 -4.12 3.51
N ASP A 53 2.27 -5.43 3.71
CA ASP A 53 3.37 -6.12 4.37
C ASP A 53 4.63 -6.13 3.52
N ASP A 54 4.47 -6.30 2.21
CA ASP A 54 5.60 -6.38 1.29
C ASP A 54 6.15 -5.01 0.91
N PHE A 55 5.34 -3.97 1.09
CA PHE A 55 5.73 -2.63 0.68
C PHE A 55 6.77 -2.07 1.64
N GLU A 56 7.89 -1.62 1.08
CA GLU A 56 8.93 -0.95 1.85
C GLU A 56 8.97 0.51 1.45
N PRO A 57 8.68 1.43 2.38
CA PRO A 57 8.80 2.85 2.07
C PRO A 57 10.24 3.22 1.73
N PRO A 58 10.45 4.25 0.91
CA PRO A 58 11.81 4.70 0.61
C PRO A 58 12.54 5.11 1.88
N VAL A 59 13.82 4.79 1.95
CA VAL A 59 14.67 5.16 3.07
C VAL A 59 15.72 6.13 2.59
N ASP A 60 16.25 6.92 3.54
CA ASP A 60 17.31 7.87 3.25
C ASP A 60 18.54 7.10 2.77
N PRO A 61 19.03 7.37 1.55
CA PRO A 61 20.20 6.66 1.05
C PRO A 61 21.49 6.93 1.84
N ASN A 62 21.50 8.01 2.61
CA ASN A 62 22.65 8.37 3.44
C ASN A 62 22.44 8.02 4.91
N GLY A 63 21.31 7.42 5.25
CA GLY A 63 21.00 7.06 6.62
C GLY A 63 21.06 5.56 6.83
N PRO A 64 20.93 5.14 8.10
CA PRO A 64 20.87 3.72 8.39
C PRO A 64 19.59 3.10 7.80
N PRO A 65 19.64 1.81 7.44
CA PRO A 65 18.44 1.16 6.94
C PRO A 65 17.34 1.15 8.01
N SER A 66 16.11 1.32 7.56
CA SER A 66 14.98 1.37 8.50
C SER A 66 14.78 0.07 9.25
N LYS A 67 15.30 -1.01 8.71
CA LYS A 67 15.28 -2.32 9.36
C LYS A 67 16.65 -2.62 9.90
N ALA A 68 17.05 -1.89 10.89
CA ALA A 68 18.33 -2.19 11.55
C ALA A 68 18.13 -3.42 12.41
N MET A 69 18.93 -4.40 12.20
CA MET A 69 18.88 -5.64 12.95
C MET A 69 20.19 -5.89 13.64
#